data_52be4208cac64ec6c532a8dcee5de5a8
#
_entry.id   52be4208cac64ec6c532a8dcee5de5a8
#
_cell.length_a   1.000
_cell.length_b   1.000
_cell.length_c   1.000
_cell.angle_alpha   90.00
_cell.angle_beta   90.00
_cell.angle_gamma   90.00
#
_symmetry.space_group_name_H-M   'P 1'
#
loop_
_entity.id
_entity.type
_entity.pdbx_description
1 polymer ?
#
loop_
_entity_poly.entity_id
_entity_poly.type
_entity_poly.pdbx_seq_one_letter_code
_entity_poly.pdbx_strand_id
1 'polypeptide(L)'
;MEVLTATFVEEKLKAPVPVESCRFHFPLLRRQVNGKPLVYLDNAATSQKPQVVIDALMRYYNEENSNIHRGVHYLSEKATESYESSRGKVQKFINARSTQEIVYVRGTTEAINLVAATFGRRNVNQGDEVVISAMEHHSNIVPWQMLCEEKNAKLRVIPMNDAGELLLDEYEKLLHERTKIVAVAHISNALGTINPIKRIIEVAHKQGIPVLVDGAQAVPHTKVDVQDLGCDFYAFSSHKMFGPTGVGVLYGKKELLEKMPPYQGGGDMIKLVTFEKTLYNDLPYKFEAGTPNIAGG
;
A
#
# COMPACT_ATOMS: atom_id res chain seq x y z
N MET A 1 -33.53 -16.33 8.03
CA MET A 1 -32.31 -15.77 7.38
C MET A 1 -31.16 -16.57 7.92
N GLU A 2 -30.74 -17.59 7.17
CA GLU A 2 -29.64 -18.48 7.58
C GLU A 2 -28.31 -17.76 7.44
N VAL A 3 -27.54 -17.75 8.52
CA VAL A 3 -26.16 -17.29 8.55
C VAL A 3 -25.33 -18.27 7.70
N LEU A 4 -24.90 -17.84 6.52
CA LEU A 4 -23.93 -18.57 5.71
C LEU A 4 -22.65 -18.74 6.53
N THR A 5 -22.39 -19.95 7.00
CA THR A 5 -21.24 -20.29 7.80
C THR A 5 -19.95 -20.20 6.97
N ALA A 6 -18.83 -19.85 7.61
CA ALA A 6 -17.52 -19.69 6.98
C ALA A 6 -17.08 -20.90 6.12
N THR A 7 -17.51 -22.09 6.48
CA THR A 7 -17.31 -23.35 5.74
C THR A 7 -17.87 -23.33 4.32
N PHE A 8 -18.98 -22.63 4.09
CA PHE A 8 -19.61 -22.58 2.78
C PHE A 8 -18.85 -21.67 1.79
N VAL A 9 -18.09 -20.71 2.32
CA VAL A 9 -17.24 -19.82 1.51
C VAL A 9 -15.94 -20.52 1.12
N GLU A 10 -15.34 -21.31 2.01
CA GLU A 10 -14.10 -22.02 1.72
C GLU A 10 -14.27 -23.16 0.69
N GLU A 11 -15.41 -23.88 0.69
CA GLU A 11 -15.68 -24.91 -0.33
C GLU A 11 -15.93 -24.33 -1.72
N LYS A 12 -16.57 -23.16 -1.82
CA LYS A 12 -16.78 -22.49 -3.13
C LYS A 12 -15.51 -21.92 -3.75
N LEU A 13 -14.49 -21.59 -2.93
CA LEU A 13 -13.21 -21.08 -3.43
C LEU A 13 -12.28 -22.18 -3.97
N LYS A 14 -12.61 -23.45 -3.78
CA LYS A 14 -11.82 -24.60 -4.29
C LYS A 14 -12.17 -24.99 -5.74
N ALA A 15 -13.28 -24.54 -6.29
CA ALA A 15 -13.58 -24.76 -7.70
C ALA A 15 -12.98 -23.63 -8.56
N PRO A 16 -12.34 -23.96 -9.70
CA PRO A 16 -11.85 -22.92 -10.62
C PRO A 16 -13.02 -22.08 -11.08
N VAL A 17 -12.96 -20.76 -10.82
CA VAL A 17 -14.01 -19.84 -11.26
C VAL A 17 -13.94 -19.76 -12.80
N PRO A 18 -15.02 -20.09 -13.53
CA PRO A 18 -15.02 -19.99 -14.99
C PRO A 18 -14.69 -18.56 -15.41
N VAL A 19 -13.69 -18.39 -16.27
CA VAL A 19 -13.21 -17.06 -16.71
C VAL A 19 -14.34 -16.23 -17.32
N GLU A 20 -15.23 -16.88 -18.09
CA GLU A 20 -16.40 -16.24 -18.69
C GLU A 20 -17.34 -15.64 -17.63
N SER A 21 -17.55 -16.33 -16.50
CA SER A 21 -18.40 -15.82 -15.43
C SER A 21 -17.79 -14.61 -14.75
N CYS A 22 -16.45 -14.54 -14.59
CA CYS A 22 -15.77 -13.37 -14.05
C CYS A 22 -16.02 -12.13 -14.89
N ARG A 23 -15.99 -12.23 -16.22
CA ARG A 23 -16.15 -11.11 -17.14
C ARG A 23 -17.47 -10.37 -16.96
N PHE A 24 -18.55 -11.08 -16.58
CA PHE A 24 -19.87 -10.48 -16.35
C PHE A 24 -19.89 -9.49 -15.17
N HIS A 25 -19.00 -9.66 -14.20
CA HIS A 25 -18.92 -8.75 -13.05
C HIS A 25 -18.28 -7.40 -13.39
N PHE A 26 -17.64 -7.27 -14.57
CA PHE A 26 -16.93 -6.08 -14.99
C PHE A 26 -17.66 -5.39 -16.15
N PRO A 27 -18.48 -4.35 -15.88
CA PRO A 27 -19.34 -3.75 -16.90
C PRO A 27 -18.56 -3.17 -18.09
N LEU A 28 -17.36 -2.60 -17.85
CA LEU A 28 -16.53 -2.05 -18.93
C LEU A 28 -16.13 -3.12 -19.97
N LEU A 29 -15.88 -4.36 -19.53
CA LEU A 29 -15.46 -5.44 -20.42
C LEU A 29 -16.56 -5.92 -21.36
N ARG A 30 -17.81 -5.47 -21.20
CA ARG A 30 -18.93 -5.76 -22.13
C ARG A 30 -18.95 -4.80 -23.32
N ARG A 31 -18.15 -3.74 -23.32
CA ARG A 31 -18.11 -2.75 -24.40
C ARG A 31 -17.53 -3.35 -25.69
N GLN A 32 -17.98 -2.78 -26.80
CA GLN A 32 -17.34 -2.98 -28.09
C GLN A 32 -16.49 -1.78 -28.45
N VAL A 33 -15.37 -2.03 -29.09
CA VAL A 33 -14.45 -1.01 -29.64
C VAL A 33 -14.23 -1.36 -31.12
N ASN A 34 -14.57 -0.44 -32.01
CA ASN A 34 -14.48 -0.65 -33.45
C ASN A 34 -15.26 -1.90 -33.93
N GLY A 35 -16.46 -2.14 -33.35
CA GLY A 35 -17.32 -3.28 -33.67
C GLY A 35 -16.84 -4.64 -33.17
N LYS A 36 -15.81 -4.70 -32.35
CA LYS A 36 -15.25 -5.93 -31.75
C LYS A 36 -15.35 -5.88 -30.22
N PRO A 37 -15.48 -7.03 -29.53
CA PRO A 37 -15.42 -7.07 -28.07
C PRO A 37 -14.12 -6.43 -27.55
N LEU A 38 -14.23 -5.64 -26.48
CA LEU A 38 -13.06 -5.04 -25.84
C LEU A 38 -12.10 -6.12 -25.32
N VAL A 39 -10.84 -6.03 -25.70
CA VAL A 39 -9.71 -6.74 -25.10
C VAL A 39 -8.91 -5.72 -24.30
N TYR A 40 -8.77 -5.93 -22.98
CA TYR A 40 -8.02 -5.05 -22.08
C TYR A 40 -6.88 -5.83 -21.43
N LEU A 41 -5.66 -5.50 -21.79
CA LEU A 41 -4.43 -6.18 -21.35
C LEU A 41 -3.50 -5.31 -20.49
N ASP A 42 -3.97 -4.13 -20.06
CA ASP A 42 -3.19 -3.16 -19.30
C ASP A 42 -3.53 -3.16 -17.78
N ASN A 43 -3.81 -4.36 -17.22
CA ASN A 43 -4.16 -4.49 -15.82
C ASN A 43 -3.01 -4.15 -14.85
N ALA A 44 -1.75 -4.24 -15.31
CA ALA A 44 -0.59 -3.83 -14.53
C ALA A 44 -0.55 -2.32 -14.27
N ALA A 45 -1.14 -1.51 -15.16
CA ALA A 45 -1.32 -0.08 -14.96
C ALA A 45 -2.51 0.22 -14.03
N THR A 46 -3.70 -0.35 -14.34
CA THR A 46 -4.91 -0.26 -13.50
C THR A 46 -5.87 -1.41 -13.84
N SER A 47 -6.47 -2.03 -12.83
CA SER A 47 -7.49 -3.06 -13.06
C SER A 47 -8.86 -2.44 -13.36
N GLN A 48 -9.72 -3.16 -14.09
CA GLN A 48 -11.11 -2.78 -14.25
C GLN A 48 -11.89 -2.94 -12.94
N LYS A 49 -13.03 -2.24 -12.80
CA LYS A 49 -13.82 -2.23 -11.56
C LYS A 49 -15.02 -3.15 -11.70
N PRO A 50 -15.24 -4.09 -10.77
CA PRO A 50 -16.44 -4.90 -10.76
C PRO A 50 -17.65 -4.04 -10.39
N GLN A 51 -18.84 -4.47 -10.83
CA GLN A 51 -20.09 -3.74 -10.59
C GLN A 51 -20.31 -3.45 -9.11
N VAL A 52 -20.01 -4.41 -8.23
CA VAL A 52 -20.18 -4.27 -6.78
C VAL A 52 -19.39 -3.10 -6.18
N VAL A 53 -18.21 -2.79 -6.73
CA VAL A 53 -17.40 -1.63 -6.30
C VAL A 53 -18.02 -0.33 -6.80
N ILE A 54 -18.51 -0.32 -8.05
CA ILE A 54 -19.21 0.85 -8.62
C ILE A 54 -20.47 1.14 -7.82
N ASP A 55 -21.27 0.11 -7.51
CA ASP A 55 -22.50 0.24 -6.74
C ASP A 55 -22.24 0.75 -5.30
N ALA A 56 -21.15 0.30 -4.68
CA ALA A 56 -20.76 0.78 -3.35
C ALA A 56 -20.43 2.29 -3.35
N LEU A 57 -19.68 2.76 -4.35
CA LEU A 57 -19.40 4.19 -4.52
C LEU A 57 -20.68 5.00 -4.77
N MET A 58 -21.56 4.51 -5.62
CA MET A 58 -22.85 5.15 -5.93
C MET A 58 -23.74 5.21 -4.67
N ARG A 59 -23.86 4.11 -3.93
CA ARG A 59 -24.63 4.06 -2.68
C ARG A 59 -24.10 5.07 -1.67
N TYR A 60 -22.79 5.13 -1.46
CA TYR A 60 -22.20 6.10 -0.54
C TYR A 60 -22.64 7.53 -0.88
N TYR A 61 -22.49 7.97 -2.14
CA TYR A 61 -22.85 9.34 -2.52
C TYR A 61 -24.35 9.61 -2.52
N ASN A 62 -25.18 8.61 -2.82
CA ASN A 62 -26.63 8.78 -2.87
C ASN A 62 -27.29 8.72 -1.49
N GLU A 63 -26.74 7.94 -0.55
CA GLU A 63 -27.46 7.52 0.67
C GLU A 63 -26.69 7.82 1.96
N GLU A 64 -25.35 7.84 1.94
CA GLU A 64 -24.52 7.83 3.15
C GLU A 64 -23.51 8.99 3.22
N ASN A 65 -23.44 9.85 2.21
CA ASN A 65 -22.38 10.88 2.10
C ASN A 65 -22.35 11.82 3.30
N SER A 66 -21.29 11.74 4.07
CA SER A 66 -21.02 12.60 5.23
C SER A 66 -19.51 12.61 5.53
N ASN A 67 -19.07 13.63 6.28
CA ASN A 67 -17.73 13.61 6.86
C ASN A 67 -17.65 12.59 8.00
N ILE A 68 -16.45 12.10 8.27
CA ILE A 68 -16.18 11.03 9.25
C ILE A 68 -15.50 11.56 10.52
N HIS A 69 -15.48 10.75 11.58
CA HIS A 69 -14.80 10.90 12.88
C HIS A 69 -15.33 12.02 13.78
N ARG A 70 -15.80 13.16 13.27
CA ARG A 70 -16.14 14.34 14.09
C ARG A 70 -17.63 14.67 14.18
N GLY A 71 -18.43 14.11 13.29
CA GLY A 71 -19.88 14.38 13.28
C GLY A 71 -20.59 13.53 14.34
N VAL A 72 -21.51 14.16 15.07
CA VAL A 72 -22.36 13.51 16.09
C VAL A 72 -23.77 13.28 15.57
N HIS A 73 -23.90 12.88 14.30
CA HIS A 73 -25.18 12.61 13.67
C HIS A 73 -25.13 11.31 12.87
N TYR A 74 -26.29 10.72 12.62
CA TYR A 74 -26.46 9.39 12.02
C TYR A 74 -25.60 9.12 10.78
N LEU A 75 -25.58 10.03 9.80
CA LEU A 75 -24.79 9.83 8.57
C LEU A 75 -23.28 9.81 8.84
N SER A 76 -22.78 10.68 9.75
CA SER A 76 -21.37 10.69 10.10
C SER A 76 -20.96 9.42 10.84
N GLU A 77 -21.80 8.91 11.73
CA GLU A 77 -21.54 7.64 12.43
C GLU A 77 -21.49 6.48 11.43
N LYS A 78 -22.45 6.41 10.50
CA LYS A 78 -22.50 5.39 9.44
C LYS A 78 -21.29 5.44 8.51
N ALA A 79 -20.93 6.62 8.02
CA ALA A 79 -19.76 6.80 7.17
C ALA A 79 -18.46 6.41 7.91
N THR A 80 -18.33 6.78 9.19
CA THR A 80 -17.18 6.41 10.04
C THR A 80 -17.12 4.89 10.24
N GLU A 81 -18.23 4.24 10.58
CA GLU A 81 -18.31 2.79 10.76
C GLU A 81 -17.87 2.06 9.48
N SER A 82 -18.37 2.48 8.32
CA SER A 82 -18.05 1.90 7.03
C SER A 82 -16.56 2.06 6.70
N TYR A 83 -16.02 3.27 6.87
CA TYR A 83 -14.63 3.59 6.58
C TYR A 83 -13.66 2.80 7.49
N GLU A 84 -13.89 2.76 8.80
CA GLU A 84 -13.04 2.03 9.73
C GLU A 84 -13.22 0.50 9.61
N SER A 85 -14.42 0.03 9.25
CA SER A 85 -14.65 -1.39 8.92
C SER A 85 -13.79 -1.82 7.72
N SER A 86 -13.64 -0.94 6.70
CA SER A 86 -12.77 -1.21 5.55
C SER A 86 -11.31 -1.36 5.97
N ARG A 87 -10.82 -0.51 6.88
CA ARG A 87 -9.46 -0.62 7.46
C ARG A 87 -9.27 -1.97 8.16
N GLY A 88 -10.26 -2.43 8.92
CA GLY A 88 -10.25 -3.75 9.56
C GLY A 88 -10.21 -4.91 8.55
N LYS A 89 -10.87 -4.75 7.39
CA LYS A 89 -10.80 -5.74 6.30
C LYS A 89 -9.42 -5.76 5.65
N VAL A 90 -8.84 -4.59 5.38
CA VAL A 90 -7.46 -4.48 4.84
C VAL A 90 -6.45 -5.10 5.80
N GLN A 91 -6.56 -4.80 7.10
CA GLN A 91 -5.72 -5.37 8.15
C GLN A 91 -5.71 -6.90 8.10
N LYS A 92 -6.91 -7.51 8.01
CA LYS A 92 -7.05 -8.97 7.92
C LYS A 92 -6.55 -9.53 6.59
N PHE A 93 -6.77 -8.80 5.49
CA PHE A 93 -6.44 -9.22 4.14
C PHE A 93 -4.93 -9.41 3.94
N ILE A 94 -4.10 -8.53 4.53
CA ILE A 94 -2.63 -8.64 4.48
C ILE A 94 -2.05 -9.25 5.76
N ASN A 95 -2.90 -9.71 6.68
CA ASN A 95 -2.51 -10.27 7.99
C ASN A 95 -1.66 -9.32 8.83
N ALA A 96 -1.96 -8.02 8.89
CA ALA A 96 -1.33 -7.10 9.82
C ALA A 96 -1.82 -7.36 11.26
N ARG A 97 -1.01 -7.04 12.27
CA ARG A 97 -1.35 -7.28 13.69
C ARG A 97 -2.48 -6.41 14.18
N SER A 98 -2.54 -5.17 13.72
CA SER A 98 -3.47 -4.14 14.19
C SER A 98 -3.86 -3.20 13.07
N THR A 99 -5.06 -2.60 13.18
CA THR A 99 -5.50 -1.49 12.33
C THR A 99 -4.62 -0.24 12.49
N GLN A 100 -3.89 -0.10 13.60
CA GLN A 100 -2.91 0.97 13.82
C GLN A 100 -1.71 0.90 12.87
N GLU A 101 -1.48 -0.25 12.23
CA GLU A 101 -0.43 -0.48 11.23
C GLU A 101 -0.90 -0.18 9.80
N ILE A 102 -2.18 0.18 9.61
CA ILE A 102 -2.80 0.45 8.31
C ILE A 102 -3.04 1.95 8.16
N VAL A 103 -2.26 2.61 7.35
CA VAL A 103 -2.39 4.04 7.03
C VAL A 103 -2.97 4.18 5.63
N TYR A 104 -4.09 4.89 5.50
CA TYR A 104 -4.67 5.23 4.21
C TYR A 104 -3.91 6.40 3.58
N VAL A 105 -3.60 6.23 2.30
CA VAL A 105 -2.90 7.18 1.44
C VAL A 105 -3.57 7.21 0.06
N ARG A 106 -3.14 8.10 -0.82
CA ARG A 106 -3.72 8.19 -2.18
C ARG A 106 -3.26 7.07 -3.12
N GLY A 107 -2.23 6.31 -2.75
CA GLY A 107 -1.67 5.20 -3.53
C GLY A 107 -0.25 4.85 -3.11
N THR A 108 0.33 3.83 -3.73
CA THR A 108 1.70 3.36 -3.47
C THR A 108 2.73 4.48 -3.54
N THR A 109 2.60 5.38 -4.50
CA THR A 109 3.53 6.53 -4.64
C THR A 109 3.53 7.40 -3.39
N GLU A 110 2.36 7.75 -2.85
CA GLU A 110 2.30 8.52 -1.61
C GLU A 110 2.81 7.73 -0.40
N ALA A 111 2.51 6.43 -0.31
CA ALA A 111 3.02 5.56 0.74
C ALA A 111 4.55 5.59 0.83
N ILE A 112 5.23 5.44 -0.31
CA ILE A 112 6.69 5.48 -0.39
C ILE A 112 7.23 6.88 -0.06
N ASN A 113 6.61 7.94 -0.60
CA ASN A 113 6.97 9.32 -0.26
C ASN A 113 6.80 9.61 1.24
N LEU A 114 5.74 9.10 1.88
CA LEU A 114 5.53 9.24 3.32
C LEU A 114 6.71 8.62 4.08
N VAL A 115 7.10 7.38 3.75
CA VAL A 115 8.23 6.72 4.42
C VAL A 115 9.54 7.48 4.14
N ALA A 116 9.79 7.90 2.92
CA ALA A 116 11.00 8.68 2.59
C ALA A 116 11.05 10.02 3.34
N ALA A 117 9.93 10.74 3.38
CA ALA A 117 9.85 12.07 4.02
C ALA A 117 9.85 12.02 5.56
N THR A 118 9.48 10.90 6.17
CA THR A 118 9.40 10.77 7.63
C THR A 118 10.51 9.88 8.18
N PHE A 119 10.44 8.58 7.93
CA PHE A 119 11.48 7.63 8.34
C PHE A 119 12.83 7.97 7.70
N GLY A 120 12.84 8.18 6.37
CA GLY A 120 14.06 8.46 5.61
C GLY A 120 14.75 9.74 6.11
N ARG A 121 14.05 10.88 6.15
CA ARG A 121 14.64 12.15 6.62
C ARG A 121 15.16 12.11 8.04
N ARG A 122 14.58 11.27 8.91
CA ARG A 122 15.02 11.12 10.29
C ARG A 122 16.26 10.25 10.45
N ASN A 123 16.43 9.23 9.61
CA ASN A 123 17.43 8.17 9.80
C ASN A 123 18.57 8.21 8.79
N VAL A 124 18.40 8.89 7.65
CA VAL A 124 19.42 9.03 6.61
C VAL A 124 20.16 10.33 6.79
N ASN A 125 21.48 10.27 6.87
CA ASN A 125 22.38 11.40 7.02
C ASN A 125 23.42 11.43 5.90
N GLN A 126 24.27 12.44 5.88
CA GLN A 126 25.34 12.57 4.90
C GLN A 126 26.23 11.31 4.87
N GLY A 127 26.45 10.80 3.66
CA GLY A 127 27.27 9.62 3.42
C GLY A 127 26.60 8.28 3.74
N ASP A 128 25.35 8.28 4.25
CA ASP A 128 24.55 7.06 4.37
C ASP A 128 24.05 6.59 3.01
N GLU A 129 23.47 5.40 2.97
CA GLU A 129 23.04 4.75 1.75
C GLU A 129 21.58 4.24 1.85
N VAL A 130 20.86 4.38 0.73
CA VAL A 130 19.54 3.76 0.50
C VAL A 130 19.72 2.74 -0.61
N VAL A 131 19.21 1.53 -0.41
CA VAL A 131 19.32 0.44 -1.38
C VAL A 131 17.96 0.20 -2.05
N ILE A 132 17.94 0.20 -3.38
CA ILE A 132 16.78 -0.18 -4.20
C ILE A 132 17.18 -1.26 -5.21
N SER A 133 16.23 -1.84 -5.96
CA SER A 133 16.58 -2.76 -7.04
C SER A 133 16.57 -2.10 -8.42
N ALA A 134 17.20 -2.74 -9.40
CA ALA A 134 17.24 -2.27 -10.79
C ALA A 134 15.89 -2.37 -11.51
N MET A 135 14.92 -3.08 -10.94
CA MET A 135 13.59 -3.28 -11.54
C MET A 135 12.48 -2.47 -10.88
N GLU A 136 12.84 -1.43 -10.09
CA GLU A 136 11.84 -0.62 -9.38
C GLU A 136 11.00 0.23 -10.33
N HIS A 137 9.72 0.41 -9.96
CA HIS A 137 8.88 1.44 -10.56
C HIS A 137 9.37 2.83 -10.13
N HIS A 138 9.15 3.85 -10.96
CA HIS A 138 9.55 5.23 -10.65
C HIS A 138 9.08 5.73 -9.28
N SER A 139 7.91 5.26 -8.79
CA SER A 139 7.42 5.58 -7.44
C SER A 139 8.35 5.09 -6.32
N ASN A 140 9.18 4.07 -6.59
CA ASN A 140 10.15 3.52 -5.64
C ASN A 140 11.61 3.83 -6.03
N ILE A 141 11.81 4.78 -6.94
CA ILE A 141 13.14 5.32 -7.29
C ILE A 141 13.23 6.79 -6.88
N VAL A 142 12.33 7.61 -7.43
CA VAL A 142 12.41 9.06 -7.35
C VAL A 142 12.37 9.60 -5.92
N PRO A 143 11.50 9.12 -5.01
CA PRO A 143 11.50 9.60 -3.62
C PRO A 143 12.83 9.37 -2.89
N TRP A 144 13.49 8.26 -3.20
CA TRP A 144 14.80 7.93 -2.62
C TRP A 144 15.92 8.75 -3.24
N GLN A 145 15.87 9.07 -4.54
CA GLN A 145 16.80 10.01 -5.19
C GLN A 145 16.70 11.40 -4.53
N MET A 146 15.47 11.92 -4.38
CA MET A 146 15.23 13.20 -3.72
C MET A 146 15.76 13.22 -2.29
N LEU A 147 15.52 12.16 -1.52
CA LEU A 147 16.05 12.03 -0.15
C LEU A 147 17.58 12.00 -0.13
N CYS A 148 18.19 11.20 -1.01
CA CYS A 148 19.65 11.10 -1.08
C CYS A 148 20.31 12.43 -1.49
N GLU A 149 19.70 13.16 -2.42
CA GLU A 149 20.15 14.50 -2.82
C GLU A 149 20.03 15.47 -1.65
N GLU A 150 18.88 15.54 -0.97
CA GLU A 150 18.64 16.39 0.20
C GLU A 150 19.67 16.13 1.34
N LYS A 151 20.03 14.86 1.54
CA LYS A 151 20.87 14.42 2.65
C LYS A 151 22.35 14.26 2.32
N ASN A 152 22.76 14.49 1.08
CA ASN A 152 24.09 14.08 0.58
C ASN A 152 24.40 12.60 0.88
N ALA A 153 23.39 11.75 0.75
CA ALA A 153 23.45 10.31 0.86
C ALA A 153 23.62 9.66 -0.53
N LYS A 154 23.75 8.35 -0.59
CA LYS A 154 23.94 7.62 -1.85
C LYS A 154 22.80 6.65 -2.10
N LEU A 155 22.28 6.65 -3.33
CA LEU A 155 21.39 5.60 -3.80
C LEU A 155 22.23 4.44 -4.36
N ARG A 156 21.98 3.24 -3.86
CA ARG A 156 22.61 2.00 -4.33
C ARG A 156 21.58 1.12 -5.01
N VAL A 157 22.00 0.42 -6.04
CA VAL A 157 21.09 -0.38 -6.87
C VAL A 157 21.53 -1.83 -6.86
N ILE A 158 20.65 -2.73 -6.45
CA ILE A 158 20.83 -4.18 -6.57
C ILE A 158 20.74 -4.51 -8.07
N PRO A 159 21.79 -5.06 -8.70
CA PRO A 159 21.74 -5.41 -10.10
C PRO A 159 20.86 -6.64 -10.35
N MET A 160 20.44 -6.81 -11.60
CA MET A 160 19.73 -8.00 -12.07
C MET A 160 20.50 -8.64 -13.25
N ASN A 161 20.26 -9.93 -13.47
CA ASN A 161 20.77 -10.66 -14.62
C ASN A 161 19.87 -10.51 -15.86
N ASP A 162 20.27 -11.08 -16.99
CA ASP A 162 19.51 -11.03 -18.25
C ASP A 162 18.19 -11.83 -18.19
N ALA A 163 18.03 -12.71 -17.20
CA ALA A 163 16.77 -13.40 -16.92
C ALA A 163 15.79 -12.55 -16.11
N GLY A 164 16.19 -11.33 -15.70
CA GLY A 164 15.38 -10.43 -14.88
C GLY A 164 15.30 -10.85 -13.41
N GLU A 165 16.31 -11.52 -12.88
CA GLU A 165 16.42 -11.93 -11.48
C GLU A 165 17.44 -11.07 -10.73
N LEU A 166 17.14 -10.69 -9.49
CA LEU A 166 18.05 -9.92 -8.65
C LEU A 166 19.28 -10.75 -8.25
N LEU A 167 20.47 -10.14 -8.35
CA LEU A 167 21.73 -10.75 -7.94
C LEU A 167 21.90 -10.61 -6.41
N LEU A 168 21.47 -11.63 -5.66
CA LEU A 168 21.46 -11.59 -4.19
C LEU A 168 22.86 -11.52 -3.58
N ASP A 169 23.87 -12.10 -4.24
CA ASP A 169 25.26 -12.00 -3.77
C ASP A 169 25.78 -10.55 -3.86
N GLU A 170 25.35 -9.80 -4.89
CA GLU A 170 25.65 -8.37 -5.00
C GLU A 170 24.83 -7.55 -3.98
N TYR A 171 23.57 -7.93 -3.75
CA TYR A 171 22.74 -7.31 -2.70
C TYR A 171 23.39 -7.41 -1.32
N GLU A 172 23.89 -8.59 -0.94
CA GLU A 172 24.53 -8.79 0.36
C GLU A 172 25.75 -7.86 0.57
N LYS A 173 26.50 -7.56 -0.50
CA LYS A 173 27.64 -6.62 -0.46
C LYS A 173 27.23 -5.15 -0.28
N LEU A 174 25.99 -4.79 -0.60
CA LEU A 174 25.47 -3.44 -0.41
C LEU A 174 25.00 -3.17 1.04
N LEU A 175 24.92 -4.19 1.87
CA LEU A 175 24.43 -4.05 3.25
C LEU A 175 25.59 -3.87 4.21
N HIS A 176 25.61 -2.71 4.88
CA HIS A 176 26.61 -2.37 5.88
C HIS A 176 26.08 -1.25 6.81
N GLU A 177 26.85 -0.81 7.77
CA GLU A 177 26.46 0.16 8.80
C GLU A 177 25.88 1.48 8.29
N ARG A 178 26.26 1.91 7.07
CA ARG A 178 25.73 3.11 6.42
C ARG A 178 24.42 2.85 5.65
N THR A 179 24.04 1.63 5.40
CA THR A 179 22.75 1.30 4.76
C THR A 179 21.62 1.51 5.76
N LYS A 180 20.69 2.42 5.46
CA LYS A 180 19.62 2.82 6.40
C LYS A 180 18.26 2.25 6.07
N ILE A 181 18.03 1.88 4.83
CA ILE A 181 16.79 1.25 4.39
C ILE A 181 17.02 0.54 3.05
N VAL A 182 16.31 -0.57 2.86
CA VAL A 182 16.16 -1.25 1.57
C VAL A 182 14.74 -1.03 1.10
N ALA A 183 14.53 -0.68 -0.18
CA ALA A 183 13.21 -0.49 -0.76
C ALA A 183 13.12 -1.26 -2.09
N VAL A 184 12.27 -2.31 -2.15
CA VAL A 184 12.24 -3.25 -3.27
C VAL A 184 10.82 -3.64 -3.66
N ALA A 185 10.58 -3.86 -4.95
CA ALA A 185 9.33 -4.37 -5.48
C ALA A 185 9.17 -5.86 -5.16
N HIS A 186 7.96 -6.26 -4.73
CA HIS A 186 7.61 -7.67 -4.52
C HIS A 186 7.49 -8.40 -5.86
N ILE A 187 6.72 -7.80 -6.79
CA ILE A 187 6.57 -8.28 -8.17
C ILE A 187 6.85 -7.11 -9.11
N SER A 188 7.71 -7.32 -10.08
CA SER A 188 8.02 -6.31 -11.09
C SER A 188 6.81 -6.05 -12.00
N ASN A 189 6.44 -4.78 -12.16
CA ASN A 189 5.38 -4.38 -13.09
C ASN A 189 5.76 -4.51 -14.57
N ALA A 190 7.06 -4.54 -14.87
CA ALA A 190 7.58 -4.63 -16.24
C ALA A 190 7.92 -6.07 -16.64
N LEU A 191 8.54 -6.82 -15.72
CA LEU A 191 9.08 -8.16 -16.02
C LEU A 191 8.16 -9.28 -15.52
N GLY A 192 7.31 -9.00 -14.52
CA GLY A 192 6.51 -10.03 -13.83
C GLY A 192 7.33 -10.91 -12.88
N THR A 193 8.62 -10.65 -12.74
CA THR A 193 9.51 -11.36 -11.81
C THR A 193 9.00 -11.21 -10.38
N ILE A 194 8.87 -12.33 -9.68
CA ILE A 194 8.54 -12.39 -8.25
C ILE A 194 9.87 -12.42 -7.49
N ASN A 195 10.16 -11.34 -6.80
CA ASN A 195 11.39 -11.23 -6.03
C ASN A 195 11.33 -12.06 -4.74
N PRO A 196 12.45 -12.63 -4.29
CA PRO A 196 12.52 -13.44 -3.06
C PRO A 196 12.53 -12.55 -1.81
N ILE A 197 11.41 -11.81 -1.58
CA ILE A 197 11.28 -10.75 -0.57
C ILE A 197 11.62 -11.23 0.83
N LYS A 198 11.17 -12.43 1.21
CA LYS A 198 11.46 -12.98 2.53
C LYS A 198 12.97 -13.13 2.76
N ARG A 199 13.70 -13.62 1.76
CA ARG A 199 15.17 -13.73 1.82
C ARG A 199 15.84 -12.36 1.88
N ILE A 200 15.36 -11.39 1.09
CA ILE A 200 15.88 -10.02 1.09
C ILE A 200 15.70 -9.39 2.48
N ILE A 201 14.53 -9.54 3.10
CA ILE A 201 14.25 -9.04 4.45
C ILE A 201 15.14 -9.74 5.49
N GLU A 202 15.24 -11.06 5.46
CA GLU A 202 16.08 -11.82 6.39
C GLU A 202 17.52 -11.36 6.39
N VAL A 203 18.07 -11.09 5.21
CA VAL A 203 19.47 -10.63 5.05
C VAL A 203 19.64 -9.21 5.58
N ALA A 204 18.74 -8.27 5.25
CA ALA A 204 18.75 -6.91 5.76
C ALA A 204 18.61 -6.87 7.29
N HIS A 205 17.68 -7.64 7.84
CA HIS A 205 17.42 -7.67 9.27
C HIS A 205 18.58 -8.22 10.11
N LYS A 206 19.43 -9.10 9.56
CA LYS A 206 20.67 -9.53 10.25
C LYS A 206 21.60 -8.36 10.57
N GLN A 207 21.48 -7.27 9.81
CA GLN A 207 22.25 -6.04 10.02
C GLN A 207 21.41 -4.90 10.62
N GLY A 208 20.16 -5.18 11.05
CA GLY A 208 19.25 -4.21 11.63
C GLY A 208 18.71 -3.18 10.62
N ILE A 209 18.76 -3.49 9.33
CA ILE A 209 18.32 -2.60 8.25
C ILE A 209 16.85 -2.87 7.92
N PRO A 210 15.95 -1.88 8.06
CA PRO A 210 14.54 -2.02 7.72
C PRO A 210 14.31 -2.12 6.22
N VAL A 211 13.19 -2.79 5.86
CA VAL A 211 12.82 -3.05 4.46
C VAL A 211 11.42 -2.51 4.17
N LEU A 212 11.32 -1.68 3.13
CA LEU A 212 10.07 -1.29 2.50
C LEU A 212 9.84 -2.17 1.27
N VAL A 213 8.65 -2.71 1.14
CA VAL A 213 8.24 -3.53 -0.01
C VAL A 213 7.16 -2.80 -0.81
N ASP A 214 7.42 -2.55 -2.10
CA ASP A 214 6.39 -2.14 -3.05
C ASP A 214 5.58 -3.37 -3.48
N GLY A 215 4.38 -3.49 -2.94
CA GLY A 215 3.44 -4.58 -3.18
C GLY A 215 2.39 -4.28 -4.24
N ALA A 216 2.53 -3.19 -5.01
CA ALA A 216 1.50 -2.73 -5.94
C ALA A 216 1.06 -3.80 -6.97
N GLN A 217 1.97 -4.65 -7.39
CA GLN A 217 1.67 -5.78 -8.27
C GLN A 217 1.44 -7.10 -7.52
N ALA A 218 1.92 -7.24 -6.29
CA ALA A 218 1.78 -8.49 -5.57
C ALA A 218 0.38 -8.66 -4.95
N VAL A 219 -0.16 -7.62 -4.31
CA VAL A 219 -1.44 -7.68 -3.60
C VAL A 219 -2.62 -8.11 -4.50
N PRO A 220 -2.74 -7.66 -5.77
CA PRO A 220 -3.80 -8.14 -6.65
C PRO A 220 -3.61 -9.58 -7.16
N HIS A 221 -2.42 -10.15 -7.07
CA HIS A 221 -2.09 -11.41 -7.75
C HIS A 221 -1.72 -12.56 -6.81
N THR A 222 -1.28 -12.27 -5.59
CA THR A 222 -0.82 -13.28 -4.63
C THR A 222 -1.37 -13.00 -3.24
N LYS A 223 -1.45 -14.03 -2.41
CA LYS A 223 -1.71 -13.84 -0.98
C LYS A 223 -0.49 -13.18 -0.34
N VAL A 224 -0.72 -12.04 0.30
CA VAL A 224 0.31 -11.32 1.05
C VAL A 224 0.06 -11.50 2.54
N ASP A 225 1.12 -11.89 3.26
CA ASP A 225 1.13 -12.01 4.71
C ASP A 225 2.32 -11.20 5.24
N VAL A 226 2.06 -9.99 5.72
CA VAL A 226 3.13 -9.07 6.16
C VAL A 226 3.85 -9.55 7.42
N GLN A 227 3.18 -10.37 8.25
CA GLN A 227 3.81 -10.97 9.42
C GLN A 227 4.78 -12.09 9.03
N ASP A 228 4.37 -12.97 8.10
CA ASP A 228 5.24 -14.04 7.59
C ASP A 228 6.42 -13.48 6.78
N LEU A 229 6.19 -12.44 5.97
CA LEU A 229 7.26 -11.73 5.26
C LEU A 229 8.22 -11.04 6.23
N GLY A 230 7.72 -10.51 7.34
CA GLY A 230 8.49 -9.78 8.33
C GLY A 230 8.88 -8.36 7.90
N CYS A 231 8.32 -7.84 6.82
CA CYS A 231 8.65 -6.50 6.29
C CYS A 231 8.33 -5.39 7.30
N ASP A 232 9.06 -4.28 7.20
CA ASP A 232 8.89 -3.14 8.08
C ASP A 232 7.84 -2.15 7.55
N PHE A 233 7.79 -2.03 6.21
CA PHE A 233 6.78 -1.27 5.49
C PHE A 233 6.33 -2.06 4.26
N TYR A 234 5.04 -1.91 3.90
CA TYR A 234 4.47 -2.52 2.71
C TYR A 234 3.47 -1.56 2.06
N ALA A 235 3.61 -1.28 0.77
CA ALA A 235 2.81 -0.28 0.09
C ALA A 235 2.04 -0.87 -1.09
N PHE A 236 0.75 -0.49 -1.26
CA PHE A 236 -0.04 -0.89 -2.42
C PHE A 236 -1.18 0.10 -2.73
N SER A 237 -1.79 -0.03 -3.90
CA SER A 237 -2.84 0.85 -4.41
C SER A 237 -4.11 0.08 -4.71
N SER A 238 -5.26 0.63 -4.32
CA SER A 238 -6.58 0.01 -4.57
C SER A 238 -6.90 -0.12 -6.06
N HIS A 239 -6.49 0.84 -6.90
CA HIS A 239 -6.83 0.85 -8.32
C HIS A 239 -6.22 -0.32 -9.12
N LYS A 240 -5.23 -1.03 -8.58
CA LYS A 240 -4.66 -2.25 -9.19
C LYS A 240 -5.32 -3.52 -8.69
N MET A 241 -6.09 -3.46 -7.60
CA MET A 241 -6.82 -4.57 -6.98
C MET A 241 -8.34 -4.34 -6.98
N PHE A 242 -8.84 -3.89 -8.15
CA PHE A 242 -10.26 -3.71 -8.45
C PHE A 242 -10.96 -2.54 -7.74
N GLY A 243 -10.28 -1.83 -6.85
CA GLY A 243 -10.80 -0.67 -6.13
C GLY A 243 -10.65 0.65 -6.89
N PRO A 244 -11.13 1.78 -6.35
CA PRO A 244 -11.06 3.10 -6.98
C PRO A 244 -9.64 3.65 -7.03
N THR A 245 -9.42 4.67 -7.88
CA THR A 245 -8.22 5.52 -7.83
C THR A 245 -8.25 6.44 -6.61
N GLY A 246 -7.09 6.98 -6.21
CA GLY A 246 -7.00 7.93 -5.11
C GLY A 246 -7.12 7.30 -3.72
N VAL A 247 -6.95 5.97 -3.63
CA VAL A 247 -6.81 5.22 -2.38
C VAL A 247 -5.65 4.23 -2.50
N GLY A 248 -4.90 4.12 -1.46
CA GLY A 248 -3.84 3.15 -1.27
C GLY A 248 -3.59 2.92 0.21
N VAL A 249 -2.68 2.04 0.49
CA VAL A 249 -2.35 1.62 1.84
C VAL A 249 -0.84 1.63 2.03
N LEU A 250 -0.41 2.20 3.15
CA LEU A 250 0.86 1.92 3.76
C LEU A 250 0.63 1.05 4.99
N TYR A 251 1.14 -0.18 4.97
CA TYR A 251 1.39 -0.94 6.17
C TYR A 251 2.75 -0.50 6.74
N GLY A 252 2.83 -0.33 8.04
CA GLY A 252 4.09 -0.14 8.75
C GLY A 252 4.03 -0.78 10.13
N LYS A 253 5.14 -1.38 10.58
CA LYS A 253 5.23 -1.88 11.95
C LYS A 253 4.94 -0.76 12.94
N LYS A 254 4.06 -1.01 13.90
CA LYS A 254 3.58 -0.02 14.86
C LYS A 254 4.72 0.74 15.53
N GLU A 255 5.74 0.05 15.99
CA GLU A 255 6.90 0.62 16.69
C GLU A 255 7.75 1.55 15.80
N LEU A 256 7.71 1.37 14.48
CA LEU A 256 8.35 2.30 13.54
C LEU A 256 7.46 3.52 13.28
N LEU A 257 6.17 3.29 13.03
CA LEU A 257 5.20 4.37 12.82
C LEU A 257 5.11 5.31 14.03
N GLU A 258 5.16 4.79 15.26
CA GLU A 258 5.17 5.59 16.48
C GLU A 258 6.35 6.57 16.53
N LYS A 259 7.53 6.13 16.08
CA LYS A 259 8.77 6.93 16.09
C LYS A 259 8.85 7.93 14.94
N MET A 260 8.10 7.73 13.85
CA MET A 260 8.11 8.62 12.69
C MET A 260 7.38 9.94 13.02
N PRO A 261 7.86 11.10 12.54
CA PRO A 261 7.11 12.35 12.62
C PRO A 261 5.86 12.30 11.71
N PRO A 262 4.87 13.19 11.90
CA PRO A 262 3.78 13.35 10.94
C PRO A 262 4.32 13.65 9.54
N TYR A 263 3.55 13.24 8.52
CA TYR A 263 3.90 13.47 7.12
C TYR A 263 3.34 14.81 6.61
N GLN A 264 2.07 15.05 6.86
CA GLN A 264 1.36 16.27 6.49
C GLN A 264 0.70 16.86 7.73
N GLY A 265 0.51 18.18 7.75
CA GLY A 265 -0.21 18.88 8.82
C GLY A 265 -1.61 19.29 8.37
N GLY A 266 -2.60 19.16 9.26
CA GLY A 266 -3.98 19.54 8.97
C GLY A 266 -4.97 19.07 10.03
N GLY A 267 -6.23 19.02 9.67
CA GLY A 267 -7.27 18.39 10.49
C GLY A 267 -7.06 16.88 10.61
N ASP A 268 -7.82 16.22 11.44
CA ASP A 268 -7.87 14.79 11.78
C ASP A 268 -6.57 14.20 12.38
N MET A 269 -5.40 14.62 11.93
CA MET A 269 -4.10 14.14 12.41
C MET A 269 -3.67 14.75 13.76
N ILE A 270 -4.52 15.55 14.40
CA ILE A 270 -4.23 16.27 15.64
C ILE A 270 -5.23 15.91 16.76
N LYS A 271 -4.74 15.91 18.03
CA LYS A 271 -5.57 15.85 19.25
C LYS A 271 -5.89 17.24 19.79
N LEU A 272 -4.90 18.13 19.79
CA LEU A 272 -5.01 19.48 20.29
C LEU A 272 -4.11 20.41 19.49
N VAL A 273 -4.62 21.60 19.18
CA VAL A 273 -3.84 22.67 18.54
C VAL A 273 -4.01 23.96 19.35
N THR A 274 -2.89 24.58 19.68
CA THR A 274 -2.79 25.98 20.10
C THR A 274 -1.90 26.71 19.10
N PHE A 275 -1.80 28.03 19.21
CA PHE A 275 -0.86 28.77 18.34
C PHE A 275 0.61 28.45 18.64
N GLU A 276 0.91 27.94 19.85
CA GLU A 276 2.28 27.62 20.30
C GLU A 276 2.62 26.13 20.10
N LYS A 277 1.62 25.24 20.12
CA LYS A 277 1.88 23.79 20.15
C LYS A 277 0.75 22.97 19.54
N THR A 278 1.15 21.88 18.88
CA THR A 278 0.26 20.83 18.40
C THR A 278 0.56 19.51 19.09
N LEU A 279 -0.46 18.83 19.56
CA LEU A 279 -0.43 17.43 19.95
C LEU A 279 -1.05 16.60 18.83
N TYR A 280 -0.26 15.67 18.31
CA TYR A 280 -0.66 14.80 17.21
C TYR A 280 -1.56 13.66 17.67
N ASN A 281 -2.34 13.15 16.75
CA ASN A 281 -3.25 12.05 17.01
C ASN A 281 -2.47 10.71 17.10
N ASP A 282 -3.17 9.67 17.58
CA ASP A 282 -2.64 8.31 17.63
C ASP A 282 -2.59 7.70 16.21
N LEU A 283 -1.91 6.56 16.09
CA LEU A 283 -1.90 5.76 14.87
C LEU A 283 -3.29 5.19 14.57
N PRO A 284 -3.68 5.14 13.31
CA PRO A 284 -2.95 5.57 12.11
C PRO A 284 -3.17 7.05 11.77
N TYR A 285 -4.09 7.73 12.44
CA TYR A 285 -4.58 9.08 12.12
C TYR A 285 -3.49 10.15 12.10
N LYS A 286 -2.39 9.96 12.84
CA LYS A 286 -1.22 10.84 12.80
C LYS A 286 -0.69 11.08 11.37
N PHE A 287 -0.92 10.15 10.45
CA PHE A 287 -0.47 10.22 9.05
C PHE A 287 -1.58 10.57 8.06
N GLU A 288 -2.82 10.70 8.53
CA GLU A 288 -4.01 10.93 7.69
C GLU A 288 -4.52 12.36 7.91
N ALA A 289 -3.89 13.35 7.27
CA ALA A 289 -4.23 14.75 7.40
C ALA A 289 -5.35 15.16 6.45
N GLY A 290 -6.38 15.82 6.99
CA GLY A 290 -7.52 16.34 6.22
C GLY A 290 -8.58 15.28 5.93
N THR A 291 -9.72 15.72 5.37
CA THR A 291 -10.79 14.79 4.98
C THR A 291 -10.30 13.82 3.91
N PRO A 292 -10.34 12.50 4.16
CA PRO A 292 -9.85 11.52 3.22
C PRO A 292 -10.82 11.29 2.05
N ASN A 293 -10.42 10.44 1.10
CA ASN A 293 -11.33 9.89 0.09
C ASN A 293 -12.26 8.85 0.75
N ILE A 294 -13.32 9.34 1.43
CA ILE A 294 -14.22 8.50 2.24
C ILE A 294 -14.92 7.46 1.36
N ALA A 295 -15.45 7.87 0.22
CA ALA A 295 -16.15 6.99 -0.71
C ALA A 295 -15.24 5.87 -1.27
N GLY A 296 -13.97 6.13 -1.37
CA GLY A 296 -12.99 5.19 -1.93
C GLY A 296 -12.38 4.23 -0.91
N GLY A 297 -12.39 4.60 0.35
CA GLY A 297 -11.91 3.76 1.47
C GLY A 297 -12.96 2.81 1.98
#